data_6e3fe3399bf9069cd8e8bb68322224a4
#
_entry.id   6e3fe3399bf9069cd8e8bb68322224a4
#
_cell.length_a   1.000
_cell.length_b   1.000
_cell.length_c   1.000
_cell.angle_alpha   90.00
_cell.angle_beta   90.00
_cell.angle_gamma   90.00
#
_symmetry.space_group_name_H-M   'P 1'
#
loop_
_entity.id
_entity.type
_entity.pdbx_description
1 polymer ?
#
loop_
_entity_poly.entity_id
_entity_poly.type
_entity_poly.pdbx_seq_one_letter_code
_entity_poly.pdbx_strand_id
1 'polypeptide(L)'
;MTGDVLRLDWRSAILHSAFNILHWKVLGNIPYYITTPIIELALRERPALIVLLVQDEVADRIVSAPGSKTYGGLSVGAQVEAQVEKLFTVKAGSFTPPPKVHSAVIRLRPLLRPLVAPPDVPAFRAFVAACFSLRRKTLRNVLRSITSRPAEVVDAALAELGVEPRARAETLVPERFVALWRWSR
;
A
#
# COMPACT_ATOMS: atom_id res chain seq x y z
N MET A 1 1.73 -18.41 21.76
CA MET A 1 2.99 -18.24 21.02
C MET A 1 3.43 -16.80 21.20
N THR A 2 4.62 -16.58 21.76
CA THR A 2 5.22 -15.25 21.95
C THR A 2 6.38 -15.12 20.96
N GLY A 3 6.45 -14.01 20.22
CA GLY A 3 7.53 -13.81 19.25
C GLY A 3 7.34 -12.51 18.45
N ASP A 4 8.33 -12.21 17.61
CA ASP A 4 8.27 -11.08 16.68
C ASP A 4 7.31 -11.40 15.55
N VAL A 5 6.23 -10.64 15.43
CA VAL A 5 5.17 -10.81 14.41
C VAL A 5 5.71 -10.72 12.97
N LEU A 6 6.78 -9.97 12.72
CA LEU A 6 7.41 -9.84 11.41
C LEU A 6 8.26 -11.04 11.02
N ARG A 7 8.68 -11.88 12.01
CA ARG A 7 9.46 -13.09 11.81
C ARG A 7 8.64 -14.38 11.89
N LEU A 8 7.37 -14.24 12.29
CA LEU A 8 6.48 -15.39 12.40
C LEU A 8 6.13 -15.90 10.98
N ASP A 9 6.24 -17.19 10.78
CA ASP A 9 5.65 -17.86 9.63
C ASP A 9 4.13 -17.98 9.86
N TRP A 10 3.39 -17.01 9.34
CA TRP A 10 1.93 -16.93 9.51
C TRP A 10 1.23 -18.14 8.90
N ARG A 11 1.71 -18.64 7.74
CA ARG A 11 1.13 -19.83 7.10
C ARG A 11 1.29 -21.05 7.97
N SER A 12 2.49 -21.29 8.46
CA SER A 12 2.76 -22.41 9.37
C SER A 12 1.93 -22.29 10.64
N ALA A 13 1.85 -21.11 11.24
CA ALA A 13 1.06 -20.88 12.45
C ALA A 13 -0.46 -21.13 12.23
N ILE A 14 -0.98 -20.82 11.03
CA ILE A 14 -2.39 -21.04 10.66
C ILE A 14 -2.64 -22.50 10.31
N LEU A 15 -1.77 -23.13 9.53
CA LEU A 15 -1.92 -24.52 9.09
C LEU A 15 -1.76 -25.54 10.22
N HIS A 16 -0.97 -25.22 11.24
CA HIS A 16 -0.84 -26.07 12.45
C HIS A 16 -1.99 -25.86 13.45
N SER A 17 -2.91 -24.93 13.20
CA SER A 17 -4.14 -24.90 13.98
C SER A 17 -4.98 -26.14 13.61
N ALA A 18 -5.57 -26.80 14.61
CA ALA A 18 -6.38 -28.02 14.43
C ALA A 18 -7.65 -27.82 13.58
N PHE A 19 -7.80 -26.66 12.97
CA PHE A 19 -8.94 -26.24 12.18
C PHE A 19 -8.51 -26.03 10.73
N ASN A 20 -9.25 -26.60 9.79
CA ASN A 20 -9.10 -26.36 8.36
C ASN A 20 -9.64 -24.94 8.04
N ILE A 21 -8.80 -23.91 8.28
CA ILE A 21 -9.22 -22.50 8.23
C ILE A 21 -9.14 -22.00 6.79
N LEU A 22 -10.23 -22.18 6.04
CA LEU A 22 -10.37 -21.61 4.70
C LEU A 22 -10.51 -20.08 4.70
N HIS A 23 -10.97 -19.48 5.81
CA HIS A 23 -11.26 -18.04 5.93
C HIS A 23 -10.74 -17.46 7.25
N TRP A 24 -9.46 -17.17 7.35
CA TRP A 24 -8.89 -16.52 8.51
C TRP A 24 -8.89 -14.98 8.37
N LYS A 25 -8.77 -14.29 9.47
CA LYS A 25 -8.78 -12.82 9.55
C LYS A 25 -7.62 -12.34 10.41
N VAL A 26 -7.11 -11.15 10.10
CA VAL A 26 -6.12 -10.45 10.92
C VAL A 26 -6.82 -9.35 11.69
N LEU A 27 -6.67 -9.37 13.02
CA LEU A 27 -7.13 -8.29 13.90
C LEU A 27 -5.96 -7.89 14.80
N GLY A 28 -5.69 -6.59 14.94
CA GLY A 28 -4.59 -6.16 15.78
C GLY A 28 -4.61 -4.70 16.18
N ASN A 29 -4.23 -4.48 17.45
CA ASN A 29 -3.68 -3.20 17.90
C ASN A 29 -2.17 -3.31 17.77
N ILE A 30 -1.59 -2.65 16.76
CA ILE A 30 -0.21 -2.84 16.36
C ILE A 30 0.68 -1.67 16.78
N PRO A 31 1.97 -1.92 17.11
CA PRO A 31 2.90 -0.85 17.38
C PRO A 31 3.06 0.07 16.16
N TYR A 32 3.00 1.39 16.35
CA TYR A 32 2.95 2.36 15.26
C TYR A 32 4.18 2.35 14.36
N TYR A 33 5.37 2.07 14.92
CA TYR A 33 6.62 2.06 14.17
C TYR A 33 6.79 0.90 13.19
N ILE A 34 5.93 -0.14 13.27
CA ILE A 34 5.94 -1.29 12.35
C ILE A 34 4.64 -1.44 11.57
N THR A 35 3.79 -0.40 11.53
CA THR A 35 2.48 -0.45 10.86
C THR A 35 2.60 -0.86 9.39
N THR A 36 3.45 -0.19 8.62
CA THR A 36 3.60 -0.50 7.18
C THR A 36 4.11 -1.92 6.94
N PRO A 37 5.19 -2.40 7.58
CA PRO A 37 5.62 -3.79 7.46
C PRO A 37 4.56 -4.83 7.82
N ILE A 38 3.75 -4.57 8.85
CA ILE A 38 2.67 -5.50 9.24
C ILE A 38 1.55 -5.53 8.18
N ILE A 39 1.16 -4.39 7.64
CA ILE A 39 0.15 -4.32 6.56
C ILE A 39 0.64 -5.08 5.33
N GLU A 40 1.89 -4.87 4.94
CA GLU A 40 2.50 -5.57 3.80
C GLU A 40 2.56 -7.07 4.00
N LEU A 41 2.96 -7.51 5.20
CA LEU A 41 2.97 -8.93 5.57
C LEU A 41 1.56 -9.52 5.55
N ALA A 42 0.59 -8.83 6.15
CA ALA A 42 -0.79 -9.30 6.18
C ALA A 42 -1.42 -9.39 4.78
N LEU A 43 -1.16 -8.42 3.89
CA LEU A 43 -1.63 -8.45 2.50
C LEU A 43 -1.01 -9.62 1.71
N ARG A 44 0.29 -9.89 1.91
CA ARG A 44 0.99 -11.01 1.28
C ARG A 44 0.35 -12.36 1.62
N GLU A 45 -0.09 -12.53 2.87
CA GLU A 45 -0.69 -13.79 3.35
C GLU A 45 -2.18 -13.92 2.96
N ARG A 46 -2.80 -12.87 2.39
CA ARG A 46 -4.13 -12.85 1.79
C ARG A 46 -5.25 -13.41 2.69
N PRO A 47 -5.43 -12.91 3.92
CA PRO A 47 -6.57 -13.29 4.75
C PRO A 47 -7.90 -12.81 4.13
N ALA A 48 -9.02 -13.31 4.60
CA ALA A 48 -10.34 -12.85 4.18
C ALA A 48 -10.60 -11.37 4.59
N LEU A 49 -9.97 -10.91 5.67
CA LEU A 49 -10.15 -9.57 6.23
C LEU A 49 -8.96 -9.19 7.10
N ILE A 50 -8.58 -7.91 7.03
CA ILE A 50 -7.60 -7.28 7.91
C ILE A 50 -8.27 -6.09 8.59
N VAL A 51 -8.23 -6.03 9.93
CA VAL A 51 -8.70 -4.91 10.74
C VAL A 51 -7.61 -4.53 11.72
N LEU A 52 -7.10 -3.32 11.60
CA LEU A 52 -5.98 -2.85 12.41
C LEU A 52 -6.28 -1.50 13.04
N LEU A 53 -5.81 -1.31 14.27
CA LEU A 53 -5.70 -0.01 14.91
C LEU A 53 -4.30 0.55 14.60
N VAL A 54 -4.28 1.70 13.93
CA VAL A 54 -3.06 2.38 13.47
C VAL A 54 -3.10 3.87 13.83
N GLN A 55 -2.01 4.61 13.62
CA GLN A 55 -2.04 6.07 13.74
C GLN A 55 -3.03 6.67 12.74
N ASP A 56 -3.75 7.72 13.14
CA ASP A 56 -4.76 8.39 12.32
C ASP A 56 -4.18 8.92 11.00
N GLU A 57 -2.99 9.52 11.03
CA GLU A 57 -2.27 9.95 9.82
C GLU A 57 -1.96 8.78 8.86
N VAL A 58 -1.56 7.62 9.39
CA VAL A 58 -1.27 6.44 8.56
C VAL A 58 -2.56 5.91 7.93
N ALA A 59 -3.67 5.91 8.69
CA ALA A 59 -4.98 5.57 8.15
C ALA A 59 -5.38 6.49 6.99
N ASP A 60 -5.25 7.80 7.17
CA ASP A 60 -5.56 8.79 6.13
C ASP A 60 -4.71 8.58 4.88
N ARG A 61 -3.42 8.28 5.04
CA ARG A 61 -2.54 7.98 3.90
C ARG A 61 -2.96 6.73 3.14
N ILE A 62 -3.34 5.66 3.84
CA ILE A 62 -3.72 4.39 3.20
C ILE A 62 -5.00 4.56 2.36
N VAL A 63 -6.00 5.30 2.86
CA VAL A 63 -7.30 5.48 2.18
C VAL A 63 -7.32 6.66 1.21
N SER A 64 -6.24 7.42 1.13
CA SER A 64 -6.16 8.62 0.29
C SER A 64 -6.45 8.33 -1.16
N ALA A 65 -7.25 9.19 -1.77
CA ALA A 65 -7.51 9.18 -3.21
C ALA A 65 -6.43 9.95 -3.98
N PRO A 66 -6.22 9.64 -5.27
CA PRO A 66 -5.35 10.41 -6.15
C PRO A 66 -5.66 11.91 -6.12
N GLY A 67 -4.63 12.74 -6.14
CA GLY A 67 -4.74 14.21 -6.07
C GLY A 67 -4.84 14.77 -4.65
N SER A 68 -5.04 13.94 -3.63
CA SER A 68 -5.06 14.41 -2.25
C SER A 68 -3.63 14.63 -1.71
N LYS A 69 -3.51 15.50 -0.68
CA LYS A 69 -2.23 15.86 -0.06
C LYS A 69 -1.49 14.66 0.55
N THR A 70 -2.23 13.69 1.05
CA THR A 70 -1.74 12.50 1.77
C THR A 70 -1.52 11.28 0.87
N TYR A 71 -1.95 11.36 -0.40
CA TYR A 71 -1.77 10.28 -1.36
C TYR A 71 -0.29 10.04 -1.67
N GLY A 72 0.12 8.76 -1.67
CA GLY A 72 1.51 8.39 -1.87
C GLY A 72 1.74 6.89 -2.05
N GLY A 73 3.00 6.47 -1.92
CA GLY A 73 3.38 5.08 -2.13
C GLY A 73 2.63 4.08 -1.25
N LEU A 74 2.29 4.45 -0.01
CA LEU A 74 1.50 3.60 0.88
C LEU A 74 0.05 3.44 0.38
N SER A 75 -0.55 4.52 -0.13
CA SER A 75 -1.90 4.49 -0.73
C SER A 75 -1.93 3.54 -1.92
N VAL A 76 -1.03 3.75 -2.89
CA VAL A 76 -0.93 2.93 -4.11
C VAL A 76 -0.63 1.47 -3.75
N GLY A 77 0.38 1.23 -2.88
CA GLY A 77 0.79 -0.12 -2.50
C GLY A 77 -0.30 -0.93 -1.81
N ALA A 78 -1.16 -0.30 -1.00
CA ALA A 78 -2.28 -0.98 -0.36
C ALA A 78 -3.46 -1.19 -1.34
N GLN A 79 -3.79 -0.17 -2.14
CA GLN A 79 -4.98 -0.17 -3.01
C GLN A 79 -4.84 -1.08 -4.23
N VAL A 80 -3.64 -1.43 -4.68
CA VAL A 80 -3.44 -2.45 -5.73
C VAL A 80 -3.70 -3.87 -5.24
N GLU A 81 -3.69 -4.10 -3.93
CA GLU A 81 -3.85 -5.41 -3.31
C GLU A 81 -5.17 -5.55 -2.55
N ALA A 82 -5.79 -4.45 -2.08
CA ALA A 82 -6.97 -4.48 -1.23
C ALA A 82 -7.91 -3.27 -1.45
N GLN A 83 -9.19 -3.48 -1.16
CA GLN A 83 -10.09 -2.38 -0.83
C GLN A 83 -9.75 -1.88 0.57
N VAL A 84 -9.57 -0.58 0.73
CA VAL A 84 -9.13 0.05 1.97
C VAL A 84 -10.18 1.02 2.49
N GLU A 85 -10.40 1.04 3.80
CA GLU A 85 -11.41 1.87 4.44
C GLU A 85 -10.94 2.28 5.84
N LYS A 86 -11.10 3.55 6.18
CA LYS A 86 -10.99 4.06 7.55
C LYS A 86 -12.39 4.00 8.18
N LEU A 87 -12.56 3.17 9.21
CA LEU A 87 -13.86 2.95 9.83
C LEU A 87 -14.22 4.07 10.79
N PHE A 88 -13.32 4.38 11.73
CA PHE A 88 -13.49 5.46 12.70
C PHE A 88 -12.18 5.83 13.37
N THR A 89 -12.14 7.04 13.93
CA THR A 89 -11.01 7.56 14.71
C THR A 89 -11.21 7.25 16.20
N VAL A 90 -10.12 6.87 16.89
CA VAL A 90 -10.06 6.64 18.34
C VAL A 90 -9.20 7.75 18.96
N LYS A 91 -9.79 8.52 19.88
CA LYS A 91 -9.08 9.61 20.55
C LYS A 91 -7.95 9.09 21.43
N ALA A 92 -6.84 9.82 21.51
CA ALA A 92 -5.69 9.47 22.34
C ALA A 92 -6.05 9.20 23.81
N GLY A 93 -7.00 9.94 24.36
CA GLY A 93 -7.49 9.75 25.75
C GLY A 93 -8.22 8.43 26.01
N SER A 94 -8.50 7.63 25.00
CA SER A 94 -9.08 6.28 25.16
C SER A 94 -8.04 5.22 25.54
N PHE A 95 -6.77 5.59 25.70
CA PHE A 95 -5.68 4.68 26.03
C PHE A 95 -5.00 5.04 27.35
N THR A 96 -4.42 4.05 28.02
CA THR A 96 -3.62 4.24 29.23
C THR A 96 -2.28 3.50 29.10
N PRO A 97 -1.14 4.20 29.03
CA PRO A 97 -0.99 5.66 28.91
C PRO A 97 -1.46 6.19 27.54
N PRO A 98 -1.91 7.46 27.45
CA PRO A 98 -2.39 8.02 26.20
C PRO A 98 -1.23 8.22 25.20
N PRO A 99 -1.39 7.83 23.93
CA PRO A 99 -0.41 8.12 22.88
C PRO A 99 -0.41 9.63 22.53
N LYS A 100 0.64 10.10 21.86
CA LYS A 100 0.77 11.51 21.46
C LYS A 100 -0.16 11.91 20.31
N VAL A 101 -0.73 10.96 19.60
CA VAL A 101 -1.56 11.17 18.41
C VAL A 101 -2.84 10.33 18.48
N HIS A 102 -3.85 10.71 17.74
CA HIS A 102 -5.05 9.90 17.58
C HIS A 102 -4.74 8.62 16.81
N SER A 103 -5.57 7.63 17.00
CA SER A 103 -5.55 6.37 16.27
C SER A 103 -6.78 6.26 15.38
N ALA A 104 -6.75 5.36 14.43
CA ALA A 104 -7.91 5.00 13.65
C ALA A 104 -7.97 3.49 13.42
N VAL A 105 -9.16 2.97 13.31
CA VAL A 105 -9.40 1.60 12.88
C VAL A 105 -9.54 1.61 11.37
N ILE A 106 -8.70 0.83 10.70
CA ILE A 106 -8.75 0.60 9.26
C ILE A 106 -9.21 -0.82 8.96
N ARG A 107 -9.87 -0.97 7.83
CA ARG A 107 -10.28 -2.24 7.27
C ARG A 107 -9.69 -2.41 5.87
N LEU A 108 -9.02 -3.54 5.62
CA LEU A 108 -8.55 -3.92 4.30
C LEU A 108 -9.20 -5.26 3.92
N ARG A 109 -9.80 -5.30 2.75
CA ARG A 109 -10.30 -6.52 2.11
C ARG A 109 -9.42 -6.85 0.92
N PRO A 110 -8.56 -7.88 0.99
CA PRO A 110 -7.75 -8.30 -0.15
C PRO A 110 -8.61 -8.53 -1.39
N LEU A 111 -8.18 -7.99 -2.52
CA LEU A 111 -8.87 -8.17 -3.80
C LEU A 111 -8.81 -9.63 -4.22
N LEU A 112 -9.90 -10.18 -4.73
CA LEU A 112 -9.90 -11.53 -5.31
C LEU A 112 -8.86 -11.65 -6.44
N ARG A 113 -8.74 -10.59 -7.24
CA ARG A 113 -7.74 -10.46 -8.29
C ARG A 113 -6.96 -9.16 -8.05
N PRO A 114 -5.79 -9.22 -7.39
CA PRO A 114 -4.96 -8.04 -7.18
C PRO A 114 -4.46 -7.51 -8.52
N LEU A 115 -4.24 -6.20 -8.61
CA LEU A 115 -3.77 -5.54 -9.84
C LEU A 115 -2.32 -5.92 -10.18
N VAL A 116 -1.56 -6.35 -9.18
CA VAL A 116 -0.16 -6.81 -9.30
C VAL A 116 -0.09 -8.24 -8.74
N ALA A 117 0.55 -9.13 -9.48
CA ALA A 117 0.75 -10.51 -9.01
C ALA A 117 1.62 -10.55 -7.74
N PRO A 118 1.34 -11.41 -6.76
CA PRO A 118 2.07 -11.44 -5.49
C PRO A 118 3.60 -11.47 -5.60
N PRO A 119 4.23 -12.25 -6.51
CA PRO A 119 5.67 -12.24 -6.67
C PRO A 119 6.25 -10.92 -7.16
N ASP A 120 5.46 -10.14 -7.86
CA ASP A 120 5.86 -8.87 -8.48
C ASP A 120 5.66 -7.66 -7.52
N VAL A 121 4.92 -7.80 -6.43
CA VAL A 121 4.58 -6.71 -5.49
C VAL A 121 5.82 -5.97 -4.97
N PRO A 122 6.93 -6.63 -4.56
CA PRO A 122 8.11 -5.92 -4.08
C PRO A 122 8.72 -5.00 -5.16
N ALA A 123 8.85 -5.49 -6.41
CA ALA A 123 9.38 -4.71 -7.53
C ALA A 123 8.44 -3.55 -7.91
N PHE A 124 7.14 -3.79 -7.91
CA PHE A 124 6.13 -2.74 -8.11
C PHE A 124 6.22 -1.65 -7.04
N ARG A 125 6.32 -2.01 -5.76
CA ARG A 125 6.44 -1.04 -4.67
C ARG A 125 7.71 -0.21 -4.76
N ALA A 126 8.84 -0.82 -5.17
CA ALA A 126 10.09 -0.09 -5.43
C ALA A 126 9.91 0.93 -6.56
N PHE A 127 9.24 0.55 -7.66
CA PHE A 127 8.91 1.47 -8.75
C PHE A 127 8.03 2.63 -8.27
N VAL A 128 6.97 2.35 -7.53
CA VAL A 128 6.08 3.39 -6.96
C VAL A 128 6.86 4.33 -6.04
N ALA A 129 7.70 3.79 -5.15
CA ALA A 129 8.55 4.61 -4.27
C ALA A 129 9.47 5.52 -5.06
N ALA A 130 10.08 5.03 -6.15
CA ALA A 130 10.89 5.83 -7.06
C ALA A 130 10.06 6.94 -7.73
N CYS A 131 8.82 6.67 -8.13
CA CYS A 131 7.92 7.68 -8.69
C CYS A 131 7.60 8.80 -7.68
N PHE A 132 7.46 8.49 -6.41
CA PHE A 132 7.18 9.48 -5.36
C PHE A 132 8.44 10.14 -4.76
N SER A 133 9.64 9.64 -5.04
CA SER A 133 10.90 10.22 -4.49
C SER A 133 11.16 11.64 -5.01
N LEU A 134 10.68 11.95 -6.21
CA LEU A 134 10.87 13.24 -6.89
C LEU A 134 9.55 14.02 -6.99
N ARG A 135 8.84 14.21 -5.89
CA ARG A 135 7.48 14.80 -5.80
C ARG A 135 7.30 16.12 -6.60
N ARG A 136 8.33 16.95 -6.71
CA ARG A 136 8.27 18.23 -7.44
C ARG A 136 8.48 18.09 -8.95
N LYS A 137 8.87 16.92 -9.44
CA LYS A 137 9.10 16.65 -10.86
C LYS A 137 7.83 16.11 -11.51
N THR A 138 7.67 16.38 -12.82
CA THR A 138 6.63 15.74 -13.62
C THR A 138 6.92 14.25 -13.78
N LEU A 139 5.89 13.47 -13.95
CA LEU A 139 6.00 12.02 -14.13
C LEU A 139 6.91 11.67 -15.32
N ARG A 140 6.83 12.42 -16.42
CA ARG A 140 7.75 12.32 -17.56
C ARG A 140 9.23 12.34 -17.13
N ASN A 141 9.61 13.33 -16.33
CA ASN A 141 11.00 13.46 -15.88
C ASN A 141 11.41 12.36 -14.90
N VAL A 142 10.47 11.92 -14.06
CA VAL A 142 10.69 10.80 -13.14
C VAL A 142 10.92 9.52 -13.93
N LEU A 143 10.04 9.19 -14.87
CA LEU A 143 10.16 7.97 -15.70
C LEU A 143 11.45 7.94 -16.51
N ARG A 144 11.85 9.08 -17.10
CA ARG A 144 13.16 9.17 -17.77
C ARG A 144 14.32 8.86 -16.84
N SER A 145 14.27 9.36 -15.61
CA SER A 145 15.32 9.13 -14.62
C SER A 145 15.40 7.68 -14.15
N ILE A 146 14.26 7.01 -13.92
CA ILE A 146 14.25 5.65 -13.40
C ILE A 146 14.40 4.57 -14.47
N THR A 147 14.04 4.85 -15.74
CA THR A 147 14.13 3.88 -16.84
C THR A 147 15.33 4.12 -17.76
N SER A 148 15.98 5.28 -17.67
CA SER A 148 17.05 5.74 -18.60
C SER A 148 16.60 5.75 -20.07
N ARG A 149 15.29 5.77 -20.35
CA ARG A 149 14.75 5.78 -21.71
C ARG A 149 14.73 7.21 -22.28
N PRO A 150 14.86 7.37 -23.61
CA PRO A 150 14.73 8.66 -24.30
C PRO A 150 13.38 9.34 -24.03
N ALA A 151 13.34 10.67 -24.18
CA ALA A 151 12.13 11.45 -23.92
C ALA A 151 10.96 11.02 -24.80
N GLU A 152 11.23 10.78 -26.07
CA GLU A 152 10.25 10.40 -27.08
C GLU A 152 9.58 9.06 -26.75
N VAL A 153 10.33 8.11 -26.21
CA VAL A 153 9.83 6.79 -25.79
C VAL A 153 8.93 6.92 -24.58
N VAL A 154 9.31 7.78 -23.62
CA VAL A 154 8.48 8.04 -22.44
C VAL A 154 7.21 8.80 -22.81
N ASP A 155 7.32 9.79 -23.72
CA ASP A 155 6.17 10.58 -24.17
C ASP A 155 5.16 9.70 -24.92
N ALA A 156 5.62 8.80 -25.77
CA ALA A 156 4.76 7.84 -26.48
C ALA A 156 4.01 6.93 -25.48
N ALA A 157 4.70 6.40 -24.47
CA ALA A 157 4.08 5.55 -23.46
C ALA A 157 3.05 6.31 -22.60
N LEU A 158 3.35 7.55 -22.21
CA LEU A 158 2.39 8.38 -21.47
C LEU A 158 1.14 8.66 -22.30
N ALA A 159 1.31 8.97 -23.59
CA ALA A 159 0.21 9.21 -24.51
C ALA A 159 -0.66 7.95 -24.70
N GLU A 160 -0.05 6.78 -24.92
CA GLU A 160 -0.74 5.49 -25.06
C GLU A 160 -1.56 5.17 -23.80
N LEU A 161 -1.02 5.46 -22.63
CA LEU A 161 -1.70 5.24 -21.35
C LEU A 161 -2.68 6.37 -20.98
N GLY A 162 -2.84 7.39 -21.79
CA GLY A 162 -3.72 8.54 -21.53
C GLY A 162 -3.28 9.31 -20.28
N VAL A 163 -1.98 9.44 -20.07
CA VAL A 163 -1.40 10.19 -18.95
C VAL A 163 -0.78 11.48 -19.45
N GLU A 164 -1.24 12.61 -18.92
CA GLU A 164 -0.71 13.92 -19.26
C GLU A 164 0.81 14.02 -18.97
N PRO A 165 1.65 14.52 -19.90
CA PRO A 165 3.11 14.60 -19.69
C PRO A 165 3.51 15.48 -18.50
N ARG A 166 2.66 16.42 -18.10
CA ARG A 166 2.87 17.32 -16.94
C ARG A 166 2.30 16.75 -15.65
N ALA A 167 1.58 15.61 -15.69
CA ALA A 167 1.05 14.96 -14.50
C ALA A 167 2.18 14.66 -13.50
N ARG A 168 1.82 14.64 -12.23
CA ARG A 168 2.70 14.21 -11.14
C ARG A 168 2.25 12.84 -10.64
N ALA A 169 3.16 12.11 -9.99
CA ALA A 169 2.83 10.80 -9.43
C ALA A 169 1.58 10.85 -8.53
N GLU A 170 1.41 11.90 -7.76
CA GLU A 170 0.29 12.07 -6.83
C GLU A 170 -1.10 12.17 -7.50
N THR A 171 -1.19 12.42 -8.79
CA THR A 171 -2.46 12.52 -9.52
C THR A 171 -2.91 11.22 -10.19
N LEU A 172 -2.05 10.19 -10.18
CA LEU A 172 -2.33 8.94 -10.88
C LEU A 172 -3.13 7.96 -10.02
N VAL A 173 -4.12 7.32 -10.63
CA VAL A 173 -4.82 6.17 -10.03
C VAL A 173 -3.90 4.93 -9.97
N PRO A 174 -4.12 3.99 -9.03
CA PRO A 174 -3.30 2.80 -8.87
C PRO A 174 -3.11 1.99 -10.16
N GLU A 175 -4.15 1.88 -10.99
CA GLU A 175 -4.13 1.14 -12.26
C GLU A 175 -3.13 1.73 -13.26
N ARG A 176 -2.97 3.05 -13.28
CA ARG A 176 -1.99 3.74 -14.13
C ARG A 176 -0.55 3.47 -13.68
N PHE A 177 -0.31 3.39 -12.36
CA PHE A 177 0.99 2.94 -11.86
C PHE A 177 1.31 1.52 -12.30
N VAL A 178 0.34 0.61 -12.27
CA VAL A 178 0.54 -0.77 -12.74
C VAL A 178 0.88 -0.81 -14.24
N ALA A 179 0.16 -0.04 -15.05
CA ALA A 179 0.42 0.04 -16.47
C ALA A 179 1.81 0.60 -16.79
N LEU A 180 2.21 1.69 -16.13
CA LEU A 180 3.52 2.30 -16.27
C LEU A 180 4.65 1.38 -15.79
N TRP A 181 4.43 0.67 -14.69
CA TRP A 181 5.39 -0.30 -14.19
C TRP A 181 5.61 -1.47 -15.16
N ARG A 182 4.53 -2.00 -15.74
CA ARG A 182 4.63 -3.05 -16.78
C ARG A 182 5.38 -2.56 -18.01
N TRP A 183 5.13 -1.35 -18.44
CA TRP A 183 5.85 -0.73 -19.55
C TRP A 183 7.34 -0.51 -19.22
N SER A 184 7.69 -0.23 -17.97
CA SER A 184 9.07 0.09 -17.55
C SER A 184 9.99 -1.15 -17.50
N ARG A 185 9.42 -2.35 -17.50
CA ARG A 185 10.13 -3.64 -17.50
C ARG A 185 10.53 -4.02 -18.92
#